data_64cdfdfd8fba8609e2ffc7ab7e56b02e
#
_entry.id   64cdfdfd8fba8609e2ffc7ab7e56b02e
#
_cell.length_a   1.000
_cell.length_b   1.000
_cell.length_c   1.000
_cell.angle_alpha   90.00
_cell.angle_beta   90.00
_cell.angle_gamma   90.00
#
_symmetry.space_group_name_H-M   'P 1'
#
loop_
_entity.id
_entity.type
_entity.pdbx_description
1 polymer ?
#
loop_
_entity_poly.entity_id
_entity_poly.type
_entity_poly.pdbx_seq_one_letter_code
_entity_poly.pdbx_strand_id
1 'polypeptide(L)'
;DFKEKTSIFDTECAECPAQYASSKETPSKKWDDVTTILKDLDTSRTHYVKIPEKHIVIDFDIKDESGNKSFEKNLEAAKKFPATYAELSKSGQGIHLHYIYNGDVTKLSRVYADSVEIKVFTGKSSLRRKLTKCNGLPIKSISSGLPTKGEKKMVSSDVIKSEKGLRSLIERNLRKEIHPGTKPSCDFIYKILEDAYEQGLKYDLSDMKNQIYAFAAHSTNQSEYCVKLVKQMHFKSDESSAPVDTASAQIVFYDIEVFPNLLLVN
;
A
#
# COMPACT_ATOMS: atom_id res chain seq x y z
N ASP A 1 -18.69 -15.32 4.35
CA ASP A 1 -18.40 -16.58 3.71
C ASP A 1 -17.87 -16.33 2.29
N PHE A 2 -16.69 -16.84 1.94
CA PHE A 2 -16.04 -16.65 0.63
C PHE A 2 -16.22 -17.90 -0.22
N LYS A 3 -17.42 -18.09 -0.74
CA LYS A 3 -17.77 -19.29 -1.55
C LYS A 3 -18.03 -18.95 -3.02
N GLU A 4 -18.37 -17.69 -3.29
CA GLU A 4 -18.78 -17.26 -4.62
C GLU A 4 -17.58 -17.10 -5.56
N LYS A 5 -17.77 -17.48 -6.80
CA LYS A 5 -16.84 -17.24 -7.92
C LYS A 5 -17.39 -16.19 -8.90
N THR A 6 -18.66 -15.84 -8.76
CA THR A 6 -19.29 -14.76 -9.52
C THR A 6 -19.26 -13.48 -8.69
N SER A 7 -18.67 -12.45 -9.23
CA SER A 7 -18.36 -11.22 -8.51
C SER A 7 -19.38 -10.12 -8.84
N ILE A 8 -20.03 -9.57 -7.81
CA ILE A 8 -20.86 -8.37 -7.94
C ILE A 8 -20.03 -7.19 -8.45
N PHE A 9 -18.75 -7.10 -8.03
CA PHE A 9 -17.83 -6.10 -8.53
C PHE A 9 -17.66 -6.19 -10.06
N ASP A 10 -17.56 -7.40 -10.63
CA ASP A 10 -17.42 -7.58 -12.07
C ASP A 10 -18.65 -7.10 -12.83
N THR A 11 -19.82 -7.19 -12.23
CA THR A 11 -21.09 -6.67 -12.78
C THR A 11 -21.16 -5.15 -12.66
N GLU A 12 -20.90 -4.59 -11.47
CA GLU A 12 -21.00 -3.14 -11.21
C GLU A 12 -19.92 -2.35 -11.95
N CYS A 13 -18.71 -2.92 -12.14
CA CYS A 13 -17.59 -2.31 -12.83
C CYS A 13 -17.40 -2.83 -14.29
N ALA A 14 -18.39 -3.50 -14.86
CA ALA A 14 -18.29 -4.17 -16.16
C ALA A 14 -17.74 -3.26 -17.26
N GLU A 15 -18.17 -2.00 -17.30
CA GLU A 15 -17.77 -1.00 -18.29
C GLU A 15 -16.49 -0.22 -17.91
N CYS A 16 -15.88 -0.52 -16.77
CA CYS A 16 -14.64 0.16 -16.37
C CYS A 16 -13.46 -0.26 -17.25
N PRO A 17 -12.60 0.69 -17.70
CA PRO A 17 -11.40 0.35 -18.46
C PRO A 17 -10.55 -0.67 -17.69
N ALA A 18 -10.16 -1.74 -18.36
CA ALA A 18 -9.39 -2.83 -17.73
C ALA A 18 -8.41 -3.46 -18.71
N GLN A 19 -7.33 -4.04 -18.18
CA GLN A 19 -6.31 -4.71 -18.97
C GLN A 19 -5.63 -5.82 -18.16
N TYR A 20 -5.14 -6.87 -18.82
CA TYR A 20 -4.33 -7.87 -18.15
C TYR A 20 -3.01 -7.31 -17.64
N ALA A 21 -2.48 -7.93 -16.60
CA ALA A 21 -1.12 -7.69 -16.15
C ALA A 21 -0.12 -8.20 -17.21
N SER A 22 0.98 -7.47 -17.37
CA SER A 22 2.14 -7.92 -18.15
C SER A 22 2.86 -9.08 -17.45
N SER A 23 3.88 -9.67 -18.10
CA SER A 23 4.75 -10.66 -17.47
C SER A 23 5.50 -10.15 -16.24
N LYS A 24 5.68 -8.82 -16.14
CA LYS A 24 6.25 -8.15 -14.97
C LYS A 24 5.22 -7.78 -13.90
N GLU A 25 3.99 -8.31 -14.01
CA GLU A 25 2.86 -8.03 -13.12
C GLU A 25 2.48 -6.53 -13.00
N THR A 26 2.80 -5.73 -14.02
CA THR A 26 2.40 -4.31 -14.14
C THR A 26 1.32 -4.16 -15.22
N PRO A 27 0.59 -3.02 -15.31
CA PRO A 27 -0.29 -2.75 -16.45
C PRO A 27 0.45 -2.92 -17.78
N SER A 28 -0.16 -3.62 -18.73
CA SER A 28 0.49 -3.96 -20.02
C SER A 28 0.57 -2.77 -20.98
N LYS A 29 -0.35 -1.80 -20.86
CA LYS A 29 -0.43 -0.59 -21.69
C LYS A 29 -0.59 0.65 -20.83
N LYS A 30 -0.30 1.82 -21.38
CA LYS A 30 -0.72 3.11 -20.79
C LYS A 30 -2.24 3.19 -20.78
N TRP A 31 -2.82 3.84 -19.77
CA TRP A 31 -4.28 3.90 -19.62
C TRP A 31 -4.97 4.64 -20.78
N ASP A 32 -4.31 5.59 -21.41
CA ASP A 32 -4.82 6.32 -22.56
C ASP A 32 -4.94 5.42 -23.83
N ASP A 33 -4.22 4.28 -23.85
CA ASP A 33 -4.21 3.31 -24.96
C ASP A 33 -5.07 2.07 -24.67
N VAL A 34 -5.79 2.04 -23.53
CA VAL A 34 -6.62 0.90 -23.12
C VAL A 34 -8.02 1.05 -23.71
N THR A 35 -8.40 0.11 -24.56
CA THR A 35 -9.72 0.05 -25.22
C THR A 35 -10.61 -1.07 -24.69
N THR A 36 -10.04 -1.98 -23.88
CA THR A 36 -10.76 -3.10 -23.27
C THR A 36 -11.41 -2.67 -21.96
N ILE A 37 -12.52 -3.29 -21.60
CA ILE A 37 -13.27 -3.07 -20.38
C ILE A 37 -13.34 -4.35 -19.55
N LEU A 38 -13.74 -4.25 -18.28
CA LEU A 38 -13.66 -5.37 -17.35
C LEU A 38 -14.44 -6.61 -17.81
N LYS A 39 -15.61 -6.45 -18.40
CA LYS A 39 -16.43 -7.57 -18.91
C LYS A 39 -15.77 -8.35 -20.04
N ASP A 40 -14.77 -7.77 -20.72
CA ASP A 40 -14.03 -8.44 -21.80
C ASP A 40 -12.91 -9.35 -21.26
N LEU A 41 -12.64 -9.31 -19.95
CA LEU A 41 -11.52 -10.01 -19.36
C LEU A 41 -11.97 -11.23 -18.55
N ASP A 42 -11.13 -12.26 -18.56
CA ASP A 42 -11.19 -13.34 -17.57
C ASP A 42 -10.61 -12.84 -16.25
N THR A 43 -11.48 -12.47 -15.30
CA THR A 43 -11.11 -11.88 -14.01
C THR A 43 -10.43 -12.86 -13.05
N SER A 44 -10.40 -14.15 -13.37
CA SER A 44 -9.59 -15.16 -12.67
C SER A 44 -8.08 -15.02 -12.95
N ARG A 45 -7.69 -14.25 -13.97
CA ARG A 45 -6.32 -13.89 -14.30
C ARG A 45 -5.98 -12.54 -13.68
N THR A 46 -4.69 -12.31 -13.40
CA THR A 46 -4.26 -11.02 -12.87
C THR A 46 -4.50 -9.91 -13.90
N HIS A 47 -5.23 -8.89 -13.47
CA HIS A 47 -5.62 -7.75 -14.30
C HIS A 47 -5.60 -6.46 -13.48
N TYR A 48 -5.69 -5.35 -14.19
CA TYR A 48 -5.83 -4.01 -13.64
C TYR A 48 -7.14 -3.40 -14.14
N VAL A 49 -7.85 -2.70 -13.25
CA VAL A 49 -9.10 -2.00 -13.59
C VAL A 49 -9.09 -0.57 -13.06
N LYS A 50 -9.53 0.35 -13.91
CA LYS A 50 -9.75 1.76 -13.58
C LYS A 50 -11.13 1.89 -12.96
N ILE A 51 -11.21 1.87 -11.65
CA ILE A 51 -12.48 1.99 -10.93
C ILE A 51 -12.80 3.46 -10.63
N PRO A 52 -14.08 3.80 -10.37
CA PRO A 52 -14.49 5.16 -9.98
C PRO A 52 -13.70 5.65 -8.74
N GLU A 53 -13.37 6.95 -8.70
CA GLU A 53 -12.54 7.53 -7.64
C GLU A 53 -13.11 7.34 -6.23
N LYS A 54 -14.45 7.34 -6.09
CA LYS A 54 -15.11 7.09 -4.80
C LYS A 54 -15.06 5.63 -4.34
N HIS A 55 -14.66 4.72 -5.21
CA HIS A 55 -14.49 3.33 -4.84
C HIS A 55 -13.15 3.15 -4.12
N ILE A 56 -13.21 2.67 -2.90
CA ILE A 56 -12.04 2.39 -2.07
C ILE A 56 -11.96 0.92 -1.74
N VAL A 57 -10.75 0.44 -1.44
CA VAL A 57 -10.52 -0.93 -0.97
C VAL A 57 -9.77 -0.87 0.36
N ILE A 58 -10.30 -1.56 1.37
CA ILE A 58 -9.58 -1.78 2.62
C ILE A 58 -8.91 -3.15 2.51
N ASP A 59 -7.59 -3.16 2.50
CA ASP A 59 -6.73 -4.33 2.27
C ASP A 59 -6.14 -4.80 3.60
N PHE A 60 -6.42 -6.05 3.95
CA PHE A 60 -5.97 -6.70 5.17
C PHE A 60 -4.90 -7.72 4.84
N ASP A 61 -3.68 -7.47 5.30
CA ASP A 61 -2.48 -8.33 5.09
C ASP A 61 -1.79 -8.68 6.41
N ILE A 62 -2.60 -8.90 7.48
CA ILE A 62 -2.14 -9.19 8.84
C ILE A 62 -1.44 -10.55 8.87
N LYS A 63 -0.30 -10.58 9.55
CA LYS A 63 0.52 -11.78 9.73
C LYS A 63 0.33 -12.38 11.11
N ASP A 64 0.57 -13.69 11.20
CA ASP A 64 0.69 -14.40 12.48
C ASP A 64 2.07 -14.13 13.15
N GLU A 65 2.31 -14.76 14.28
CA GLU A 65 3.57 -14.64 15.03
C GLU A 65 4.77 -15.21 14.27
N SER A 66 4.54 -16.15 13.37
CA SER A 66 5.56 -16.75 12.50
C SER A 66 5.85 -15.88 11.25
N GLY A 67 5.15 -14.75 11.08
CA GLY A 67 5.31 -13.84 9.94
C GLY A 67 4.55 -14.27 8.68
N ASN A 68 3.73 -15.32 8.73
CA ASN A 68 2.88 -15.75 7.62
C ASN A 68 1.57 -14.98 7.62
N LYS A 69 1.00 -14.72 6.42
CA LYS A 69 -0.34 -14.13 6.33
C LYS A 69 -1.37 -15.05 6.95
N SER A 70 -2.24 -14.52 7.82
CA SER A 70 -3.26 -15.26 8.52
C SER A 70 -4.65 -14.86 8.06
N PHE A 71 -5.36 -15.78 7.43
CA PHE A 71 -6.76 -15.57 7.03
C PHE A 71 -7.65 -15.27 8.26
N GLU A 72 -7.45 -15.98 9.36
CA GLU A 72 -8.25 -15.82 10.57
C GLU A 72 -8.11 -14.43 11.18
N LYS A 73 -6.88 -13.92 11.31
CA LYS A 73 -6.61 -12.56 11.81
C LYS A 73 -7.18 -11.50 10.86
N ASN A 74 -7.04 -11.70 9.55
CA ASN A 74 -7.61 -10.82 8.54
C ASN A 74 -9.14 -10.80 8.61
N LEU A 75 -9.79 -11.97 8.78
CA LEU A 75 -11.23 -12.08 8.89
C LEU A 75 -11.75 -11.42 10.18
N GLU A 76 -11.06 -11.60 11.30
CA GLU A 76 -11.40 -10.95 12.57
C GLU A 76 -11.33 -9.43 12.46
N ALA A 77 -10.26 -8.91 11.86
CA ALA A 77 -10.10 -7.48 11.63
C ALA A 77 -11.16 -6.93 10.67
N ALA A 78 -11.45 -7.64 9.57
CA ALA A 78 -12.45 -7.24 8.59
C ALA A 78 -13.88 -7.22 9.16
N LYS A 79 -14.22 -8.11 10.10
CA LYS A 79 -15.53 -8.12 10.80
C LYS A 79 -15.82 -6.87 11.62
N LYS A 80 -14.82 -6.06 11.94
CA LYS A 80 -14.99 -4.76 12.64
C LYS A 80 -15.58 -3.67 11.75
N PHE A 81 -15.63 -3.92 10.44
CA PHE A 81 -16.19 -3.01 9.45
C PHE A 81 -17.62 -3.39 9.07
N PRO A 82 -18.43 -2.45 8.60
CA PRO A 82 -19.77 -2.76 8.07
C PRO A 82 -19.70 -3.83 6.97
N ALA A 83 -20.67 -4.74 6.95
CA ALA A 83 -20.71 -5.80 5.95
C ALA A 83 -20.86 -5.22 4.54
N THR A 84 -19.99 -5.66 3.61
CA THR A 84 -19.93 -5.21 2.23
C THR A 84 -19.41 -6.33 1.33
N TYR A 85 -19.32 -6.08 0.03
CA TYR A 85 -18.61 -6.94 -0.90
C TYR A 85 -17.14 -7.11 -0.46
N ALA A 86 -16.71 -8.36 -0.46
CA ALA A 86 -15.35 -8.73 -0.07
C ALA A 86 -14.81 -9.85 -0.95
N GLU A 87 -13.53 -9.82 -1.24
CA GLU A 87 -12.82 -10.87 -1.96
C GLU A 87 -11.52 -11.26 -1.28
N LEU A 88 -11.08 -12.49 -1.55
CA LEU A 88 -9.78 -12.97 -1.09
C LEU A 88 -8.67 -12.45 -2.00
N SER A 89 -7.53 -12.13 -1.41
CA SER A 89 -6.30 -11.83 -2.16
C SER A 89 -5.84 -13.03 -3.00
N LYS A 90 -4.85 -12.80 -3.89
CA LYS A 90 -4.25 -13.85 -4.74
C LYS A 90 -3.78 -15.08 -3.95
N SER A 91 -3.28 -14.90 -2.73
CA SER A 91 -2.82 -15.97 -1.85
C SER A 91 -3.95 -16.71 -1.13
N GLY A 92 -5.17 -16.16 -1.12
CA GLY A 92 -6.30 -16.66 -0.35
C GLY A 92 -6.25 -16.33 1.15
N GLN A 93 -5.22 -15.63 1.61
CA GLN A 93 -5.01 -15.30 3.03
C GLN A 93 -5.37 -13.86 3.38
N GLY A 94 -5.18 -12.91 2.45
CA GLY A 94 -5.59 -11.52 2.62
C GLY A 94 -7.07 -11.33 2.26
N ILE A 95 -7.66 -10.27 2.76
CA ILE A 95 -9.06 -9.88 2.50
C ILE A 95 -9.10 -8.46 1.99
N HIS A 96 -9.88 -8.22 0.94
CA HIS A 96 -10.18 -6.90 0.40
C HIS A 96 -11.65 -6.59 0.61
N LEU A 97 -11.97 -5.54 1.41
CA LEU A 97 -13.32 -5.00 1.53
C LEU A 97 -13.49 -3.84 0.56
N HIS A 98 -14.55 -3.86 -0.23
CA HIS A 98 -14.87 -2.83 -1.20
C HIS A 98 -15.98 -1.92 -0.69
N TYR A 99 -15.79 -0.60 -0.78
CA TYR A 99 -16.79 0.40 -0.41
C TYR A 99 -16.87 1.53 -1.41
N ILE A 100 -18.02 2.19 -1.47
CA ILE A 100 -18.16 3.52 -2.06
C ILE A 100 -18.02 4.54 -0.92
N TYR A 101 -16.98 5.36 -0.96
CA TYR A 101 -16.76 6.38 0.06
C TYR A 101 -17.52 7.65 -0.27
N ASN A 102 -18.39 8.10 0.64
CA ASN A 102 -19.24 9.28 0.44
C ASN A 102 -18.52 10.61 0.67
N GLY A 103 -17.28 10.59 1.18
CA GLY A 103 -16.46 11.77 1.42
C GLY A 103 -15.45 12.03 0.31
N ASP A 104 -14.49 12.89 0.61
CA ASP A 104 -13.36 13.22 -0.26
C ASP A 104 -12.24 12.18 -0.06
N VAL A 105 -12.08 11.28 -1.03
CA VAL A 105 -11.07 10.21 -1.00
C VAL A 105 -9.63 10.73 -0.91
N THR A 106 -9.37 11.97 -1.37
CA THR A 106 -8.04 12.58 -1.32
C THR A 106 -7.60 12.90 0.11
N LYS A 107 -8.56 13.04 1.02
CA LYS A 107 -8.33 13.28 2.46
C LYS A 107 -8.10 12.00 3.25
N LEU A 108 -8.42 10.83 2.72
CA LEU A 108 -8.21 9.56 3.43
C LEU A 108 -6.72 9.28 3.69
N SER A 109 -6.41 8.87 4.91
CA SER A 109 -5.12 8.23 5.22
C SER A 109 -5.04 6.89 4.49
N ARG A 110 -3.89 6.58 3.91
CA ARG A 110 -3.66 5.25 3.30
C ARG A 110 -3.37 4.16 4.31
N VAL A 111 -3.11 4.54 5.55
CA VAL A 111 -2.84 3.61 6.65
C VAL A 111 -4.02 3.63 7.59
N TYR A 112 -4.64 2.46 7.81
CA TYR A 112 -5.66 2.26 8.84
C TYR A 112 -5.04 1.72 10.12
N ALA A 113 -4.22 0.68 10.00
CA ALA A 113 -3.48 0.03 11.08
C ALA A 113 -2.25 -0.70 10.52
N ASP A 114 -1.44 -1.32 11.38
CA ASP A 114 -0.37 -2.19 10.88
C ASP A 114 -0.96 -3.32 10.02
N SER A 115 -0.44 -3.43 8.79
CA SER A 115 -0.90 -4.42 7.80
C SER A 115 -2.37 -4.29 7.38
N VAL A 116 -2.98 -3.10 7.59
CA VAL A 116 -4.31 -2.75 7.06
C VAL A 116 -4.23 -1.40 6.34
N GLU A 117 -4.43 -1.43 5.03
CA GLU A 117 -4.31 -0.26 4.17
C GLU A 117 -5.66 0.17 3.57
N ILE A 118 -5.84 1.49 3.39
CA ILE A 118 -6.94 2.05 2.60
C ILE A 118 -6.40 2.41 1.23
N LYS A 119 -6.84 1.70 0.20
CA LYS A 119 -6.45 1.96 -1.18
C LYS A 119 -7.46 2.89 -1.84
N VAL A 120 -6.96 4.00 -2.37
CA VAL A 120 -7.71 4.98 -3.15
C VAL A 120 -7.16 5.02 -4.57
N PHE A 121 -8.02 5.27 -5.56
CA PHE A 121 -7.71 5.11 -6.98
C PHE A 121 -7.94 6.42 -7.75
N THR A 122 -7.12 7.42 -7.44
CA THR A 122 -7.16 8.73 -8.10
C THR A 122 -6.11 8.83 -9.21
N GLY A 123 -6.32 9.71 -10.16
CA GLY A 123 -5.39 9.99 -11.26
C GLY A 123 -5.07 8.73 -12.08
N LYS A 124 -3.81 8.34 -12.21
CA LYS A 124 -3.37 7.17 -12.99
C LYS A 124 -3.40 5.85 -12.22
N SER A 125 -3.76 5.85 -10.94
CA SER A 125 -3.83 4.61 -10.15
C SER A 125 -4.99 3.72 -10.62
N SER A 126 -4.83 2.42 -10.38
CA SER A 126 -5.79 1.37 -10.78
C SER A 126 -5.75 0.23 -9.77
N LEU A 127 -6.86 -0.48 -9.66
CA LEU A 127 -6.94 -1.66 -8.81
C LEU A 127 -6.29 -2.85 -9.52
N ARG A 128 -5.24 -3.43 -8.91
CA ARG A 128 -4.71 -4.72 -9.29
C ARG A 128 -5.56 -5.80 -8.64
N ARG A 129 -6.03 -6.74 -9.42
CA ARG A 129 -6.98 -7.75 -8.98
C ARG A 129 -6.74 -9.11 -9.64
N LYS A 130 -7.08 -10.16 -8.93
CA LYS A 130 -7.26 -11.51 -9.43
C LYS A 130 -8.39 -12.13 -8.62
N LEU A 131 -9.55 -12.35 -9.23
CA LEU A 131 -10.68 -12.99 -8.56
C LEU A 131 -10.33 -14.44 -8.26
N THR A 132 -10.37 -14.81 -6.99
CA THR A 132 -10.22 -16.19 -6.51
C THR A 132 -11.51 -16.67 -5.90
N LYS A 133 -11.97 -16.01 -4.86
CA LYS A 133 -13.24 -16.20 -4.18
C LYS A 133 -13.74 -14.86 -3.61
N CYS A 134 -15.04 -14.70 -3.56
CA CYS A 134 -15.68 -13.54 -2.95
C CYS A 134 -16.89 -13.95 -2.10
N ASN A 135 -17.46 -12.98 -1.39
CA ASN A 135 -18.77 -13.12 -0.81
C ASN A 135 -19.85 -12.63 -1.80
N GLY A 136 -21.11 -13.01 -1.60
CA GLY A 136 -22.22 -12.58 -2.45
C GLY A 136 -22.87 -11.27 -2.02
N LEU A 137 -22.18 -10.40 -1.22
CA LEU A 137 -22.76 -9.15 -0.73
C LEU A 137 -22.60 -8.02 -1.76
N PRO A 138 -23.53 -7.04 -1.78
CA PRO A 138 -23.39 -5.85 -2.60
C PRO A 138 -22.29 -4.93 -2.05
N ILE A 139 -21.73 -4.06 -2.92
CA ILE A 139 -20.80 -3.01 -2.51
C ILE A 139 -21.59 -1.92 -1.77
N LYS A 140 -21.24 -1.68 -0.50
CA LYS A 140 -21.90 -0.71 0.36
C LYS A 140 -21.17 0.62 0.40
N SER A 141 -21.92 1.67 0.75
CA SER A 141 -21.32 2.98 1.04
C SER A 141 -20.79 3.05 2.46
N ILE A 142 -19.71 3.83 2.65
CA ILE A 142 -19.17 4.18 3.95
C ILE A 142 -18.85 5.68 3.98
N SER A 143 -19.15 6.36 5.09
CA SER A 143 -18.98 7.82 5.23
C SER A 143 -18.13 8.23 6.43
N SER A 144 -17.85 7.31 7.37
CA SER A 144 -17.16 7.60 8.61
C SER A 144 -16.35 6.40 9.11
N GLY A 145 -15.57 6.60 10.16
CA GLY A 145 -14.77 5.53 10.78
C GLY A 145 -13.44 5.23 10.08
N LEU A 146 -13.14 5.94 8.99
CA LEU A 146 -11.85 5.85 8.30
C LEU A 146 -10.96 7.03 8.68
N PRO A 147 -9.65 6.82 8.92
CA PRO A 147 -8.73 7.89 9.29
C PRO A 147 -8.50 8.85 8.11
N THR A 148 -8.44 10.14 8.40
CA THR A 148 -8.08 11.18 7.44
C THR A 148 -6.63 11.65 7.63
N LYS A 149 -6.06 12.22 6.59
CA LYS A 149 -4.75 12.88 6.68
C LYS A 149 -4.84 14.04 7.66
N GLY A 150 -3.89 14.12 8.60
CA GLY A 150 -3.88 15.16 9.64
C GLY A 150 -4.74 14.85 10.87
N GLU A 151 -5.57 13.81 10.87
CA GLU A 151 -6.18 13.32 12.11
C GLU A 151 -5.17 12.52 12.95
N LYS A 152 -5.08 12.88 14.24
CA LYS A 152 -4.15 12.24 15.19
C LYS A 152 -4.65 10.87 15.68
N LYS A 153 -5.03 9.96 14.76
CA LYS A 153 -5.26 8.57 15.14
C LYS A 153 -3.95 7.80 15.09
N MET A 154 -3.46 7.44 16.27
CA MET A 154 -2.23 6.67 16.44
C MET A 154 -2.40 5.26 15.88
N VAL A 155 -1.45 4.85 15.04
CA VAL A 155 -1.43 3.51 14.41
C VAL A 155 -1.19 2.40 15.42
N SER A 156 -0.56 2.70 16.55
CA SER A 156 -0.34 1.77 17.66
C SER A 156 0.20 2.50 18.89
N SER A 157 -0.68 2.89 19.81
CA SER A 157 -0.31 3.68 20.99
C SER A 157 0.67 2.98 21.93
N ASP A 158 0.67 1.65 21.98
CA ASP A 158 1.46 0.91 22.95
C ASP A 158 2.87 0.57 22.48
N VAL A 159 3.12 0.50 21.19
CA VAL A 159 4.43 0.15 20.61
C VAL A 159 5.29 1.38 20.31
N ILE A 160 4.67 2.53 20.03
CA ILE A 160 5.37 3.81 19.73
C ILE A 160 5.77 4.56 21.02
N LYS A 161 5.76 3.90 22.18
CA LYS A 161 6.14 4.53 23.46
C LYS A 161 7.64 4.59 23.70
N SER A 162 8.45 4.00 22.84
CA SER A 162 9.91 3.98 22.97
C SER A 162 10.61 3.88 21.62
N GLU A 163 11.84 4.40 21.55
CA GLU A 163 12.69 4.23 20.36
C GLU A 163 12.83 2.75 19.97
N LYS A 164 13.04 1.85 20.94
CA LYS A 164 13.15 0.41 20.70
C LYS A 164 11.90 -0.15 20.02
N GLY A 165 10.72 0.24 20.47
CA GLY A 165 9.44 -0.18 19.87
C GLY A 165 9.27 0.36 18.44
N LEU A 166 9.59 1.65 18.23
CA LEU A 166 9.56 2.30 16.93
C LEU A 166 10.53 1.62 15.95
N ARG A 167 11.77 1.35 16.39
CA ARG A 167 12.80 0.65 15.62
C ARG A 167 12.33 -0.74 15.20
N SER A 168 11.78 -1.52 16.12
CA SER A 168 11.23 -2.87 15.85
C SER A 168 10.11 -2.85 14.80
N LEU A 169 9.21 -1.85 14.85
CA LEU A 169 8.14 -1.69 13.86
C LEU A 169 8.69 -1.39 12.47
N ILE A 170 9.69 -0.51 12.38
CA ILE A 170 10.35 -0.17 11.11
C ILE A 170 11.04 -1.41 10.54
N GLU A 171 11.88 -2.09 11.33
CA GLU A 171 12.60 -3.29 10.91
C GLU A 171 11.65 -4.38 10.38
N ARG A 172 10.52 -4.61 11.08
CA ARG A 172 9.51 -5.57 10.64
C ARG A 172 8.94 -5.20 9.27
N ASN A 173 8.74 -3.91 9.00
CA ASN A 173 8.24 -3.45 7.70
C ASN A 173 9.30 -3.51 6.60
N LEU A 174 10.57 -3.26 6.92
CA LEU A 174 11.68 -3.38 5.98
C LEU A 174 11.94 -4.84 5.52
N ARG A 175 11.55 -5.82 6.34
CA ARG A 175 11.62 -7.26 5.98
C ARG A 175 10.46 -7.75 5.13
N LYS A 176 9.45 -6.91 4.85
CA LYS A 176 8.34 -7.31 3.98
C LYS A 176 8.84 -7.44 2.54
N GLU A 177 8.46 -8.54 1.90
CA GLU A 177 8.76 -8.76 0.48
C GLU A 177 8.07 -7.69 -0.38
N ILE A 178 8.82 -7.13 -1.32
CA ILE A 178 8.31 -6.18 -2.32
C ILE A 178 8.01 -6.95 -3.58
N HIS A 179 6.73 -7.18 -3.85
CA HIS A 179 6.30 -7.84 -5.08
C HIS A 179 6.26 -6.87 -6.25
N PRO A 180 6.53 -7.32 -7.48
CA PRO A 180 6.36 -6.52 -8.68
C PRO A 180 4.97 -5.87 -8.74
N GLY A 181 4.91 -4.59 -9.09
CA GLY A 181 3.66 -3.84 -9.20
C GLY A 181 3.03 -3.41 -7.87
N THR A 182 3.64 -3.73 -6.72
CA THR A 182 3.19 -3.25 -5.42
C THR A 182 4.09 -2.16 -4.86
N LYS A 183 3.51 -1.28 -4.04
CA LYS A 183 4.25 -0.24 -3.33
C LYS A 183 4.81 -0.82 -2.03
N PRO A 184 6.08 -0.53 -1.67
CA PRO A 184 6.60 -0.84 -0.33
C PRO A 184 5.82 -0.10 0.76
N SER A 185 5.87 -0.62 2.00
CA SER A 185 5.13 -0.06 3.15
C SER A 185 5.69 1.27 3.66
N CYS A 186 6.13 2.16 2.76
CA CYS A 186 6.71 3.47 3.11
C CYS A 186 5.68 4.40 3.78
N ASP A 187 4.41 4.34 3.39
CA ASP A 187 3.37 5.15 4.06
C ASP A 187 3.21 4.77 5.53
N PHE A 188 3.33 3.47 5.85
CA PHE A 188 3.29 3.02 7.24
C PHE A 188 4.50 3.51 8.04
N ILE A 189 5.72 3.38 7.48
CA ILE A 189 6.94 3.88 8.13
C ILE A 189 6.86 5.39 8.36
N TYR A 190 6.40 6.14 7.34
CA TYR A 190 6.18 7.58 7.46
C TYR A 190 5.22 7.89 8.62
N LYS A 191 4.06 7.21 8.64
CA LYS A 191 3.02 7.48 9.65
C LYS A 191 3.50 7.22 11.08
N ILE A 192 4.22 6.13 11.34
CA ILE A 192 4.72 5.83 12.70
C ILE A 192 5.81 6.81 13.15
N LEU A 193 6.64 7.32 12.23
CA LEU A 193 7.62 8.35 12.52
C LEU A 193 6.96 9.70 12.82
N GLU A 194 5.94 10.09 12.04
CA GLU A 194 5.13 11.29 12.30
C GLU A 194 4.43 11.20 13.66
N ASP A 195 3.76 10.07 13.95
CA ASP A 195 3.08 9.86 15.23
C ASP A 195 4.07 9.92 16.41
N ALA A 196 5.28 9.38 16.27
CA ALA A 196 6.32 9.42 17.30
C ALA A 196 6.84 10.86 17.51
N TYR A 197 7.06 11.60 16.41
CA TYR A 197 7.53 12.98 16.45
C TYR A 197 6.49 13.91 17.09
N GLU A 198 5.24 13.84 16.66
CA GLU A 198 4.14 14.65 17.20
C GLU A 198 3.87 14.38 18.69
N GLN A 199 4.13 13.17 19.18
CA GLN A 199 4.00 12.81 20.60
C GLN A 199 5.19 13.27 21.45
N GLY A 200 6.22 13.86 20.84
CA GLY A 200 7.45 14.25 21.53
C GLY A 200 8.29 13.08 22.03
N LEU A 201 8.17 11.89 21.41
CA LEU A 201 9.02 10.77 21.74
C LEU A 201 10.48 11.12 21.44
N LYS A 202 11.39 10.84 22.38
CA LYS A 202 12.83 11.00 22.17
C LYS A 202 13.37 9.79 21.42
N TYR A 203 13.92 10.00 20.20
CA TYR A 203 14.51 8.96 19.36
C TYR A 203 15.57 9.51 18.41
N ASP A 204 16.49 8.63 17.98
CA ASP A 204 17.41 8.86 16.87
C ASP A 204 17.50 7.57 16.03
N LEU A 205 16.95 7.64 14.81
CA LEU A 205 16.90 6.56 13.82
C LEU A 205 17.69 6.92 12.57
N SER A 206 18.64 7.84 12.67
CA SER A 206 19.45 8.30 11.52
C SER A 206 20.24 7.17 10.87
N ASP A 207 20.61 6.16 11.65
CA ASP A 207 21.27 4.94 11.16
C ASP A 207 20.39 4.09 10.25
N MET A 208 19.07 4.18 10.38
CA MET A 208 18.12 3.44 9.55
C MET A 208 17.76 4.17 8.23
N LYS A 209 18.11 5.44 8.11
CA LYS A 209 17.72 6.30 6.98
C LYS A 209 18.09 5.69 5.63
N ASN A 210 19.34 5.25 5.46
CA ASN A 210 19.81 4.67 4.20
C ASN A 210 19.10 3.35 3.85
N GLN A 211 18.82 2.53 4.86
CA GLN A 211 18.08 1.29 4.68
C GLN A 211 16.63 1.53 4.24
N ILE A 212 15.98 2.56 4.82
CA ILE A 212 14.61 2.96 4.42
C ILE A 212 14.61 3.55 3.00
N TYR A 213 15.64 4.32 2.61
CA TYR A 213 15.80 4.79 1.24
C TYR A 213 15.96 3.62 0.25
N ALA A 214 16.83 2.67 0.54
CA ALA A 214 17.01 1.48 -0.29
C ALA A 214 15.68 0.72 -0.46
N PHE A 215 14.96 0.51 0.64
CA PHE A 215 13.63 -0.11 0.62
C PHE A 215 12.63 0.66 -0.26
N ALA A 216 12.60 1.98 -0.17
CA ALA A 216 11.73 2.84 -0.98
C ALA A 216 12.08 2.76 -2.47
N ALA A 217 13.37 2.71 -2.81
CA ALA A 217 13.85 2.64 -4.19
C ALA A 217 13.57 1.31 -4.88
N HIS A 218 13.38 0.21 -4.12
CA HIS A 218 13.03 -1.10 -4.68
C HIS A 218 11.60 -1.18 -5.25
N SER A 219 10.79 -0.13 -5.14
CA SER A 219 9.48 -0.10 -5.80
C SER A 219 9.63 -0.05 -7.31
N THR A 220 9.00 -0.97 -8.04
CA THR A 220 9.08 -1.06 -9.49
C THR A 220 8.30 0.02 -10.24
N ASN A 221 7.30 0.62 -9.60
CA ASN A 221 6.39 1.58 -10.26
C ASN A 221 6.07 2.83 -9.44
N GLN A 222 6.47 2.90 -8.17
CA GLN A 222 6.21 4.03 -7.27
C GLN A 222 7.46 4.48 -6.49
N SER A 223 8.67 4.16 -6.98
CA SER A 223 9.93 4.51 -6.33
C SER A 223 10.06 6.01 -6.09
N GLU A 224 9.72 6.83 -7.08
CA GLU A 224 9.78 8.29 -6.96
C GLU A 224 8.87 8.82 -5.81
N TYR A 225 7.64 8.31 -5.72
CA TYR A 225 6.73 8.66 -4.62
C TYR A 225 7.30 8.21 -3.28
N CYS A 226 7.76 6.96 -3.17
CA CYS A 226 8.30 6.41 -1.93
C CYS A 226 9.55 7.16 -1.49
N VAL A 227 10.47 7.48 -2.41
CA VAL A 227 11.69 8.26 -2.11
C VAL A 227 11.35 9.69 -1.67
N LYS A 228 10.38 10.36 -2.31
CA LYS A 228 9.90 11.67 -1.86
C LYS A 228 9.32 11.62 -0.45
N LEU A 229 8.57 10.56 -0.14
CA LEU A 229 8.00 10.36 1.18
C LEU A 229 9.10 10.18 2.25
N VAL A 230 10.14 9.39 1.96
CA VAL A 230 11.28 9.19 2.89
C VAL A 230 12.02 10.49 3.18
N LYS A 231 12.13 11.40 2.20
CA LYS A 231 12.74 12.74 2.41
C LYS A 231 11.99 13.60 3.42
N GLN A 232 10.70 13.33 3.64
CA GLN A 232 9.84 14.08 4.58
C GLN A 232 9.80 13.45 5.97
N MET A 233 10.46 12.30 6.19
CA MET A 233 10.45 11.59 7.47
C MET A 233 11.36 12.25 8.52
N HIS A 234 10.86 12.38 9.74
CA HIS A 234 11.64 12.82 10.89
C HIS A 234 12.43 11.64 11.49
N PHE A 235 13.72 11.58 11.18
CA PHE A 235 14.60 10.52 11.70
C PHE A 235 15.13 10.80 13.11
N LYS A 236 15.02 12.04 13.58
CA LYS A 236 15.38 12.45 14.95
C LYS A 236 14.28 13.31 15.56
N SER A 237 14.12 13.21 16.86
CA SER A 237 13.17 14.02 17.63
C SER A 237 13.50 15.51 17.66
N ASP A 238 14.76 15.90 17.40
CA ASP A 238 15.22 17.27 17.46
C ASP A 238 15.45 17.90 16.06
N GLU A 239 15.06 17.21 14.97
CA GLU A 239 15.10 17.81 13.63
C GLU A 239 14.03 18.91 13.55
N SER A 240 14.46 20.18 13.66
CA SER A 240 13.61 21.31 13.28
C SER A 240 13.28 21.17 11.79
N SER A 241 12.02 21.36 11.42
CA SER A 241 11.55 21.35 10.04
C SER A 241 12.14 22.55 9.27
N ALA A 242 13.42 22.47 8.92
CA ALA A 242 13.97 23.35 7.90
C ALA A 242 13.41 22.88 6.55
N PRO A 243 12.85 23.77 5.71
CA PRO A 243 12.46 23.38 4.36
C PRO A 243 13.71 22.86 3.65
N VAL A 244 13.64 21.60 3.19
CA VAL A 244 14.73 21.03 2.42
C VAL A 244 14.80 21.80 1.10
N ASP A 245 15.86 22.57 0.95
CA ASP A 245 16.20 23.23 -0.31
C ASP A 245 16.47 22.13 -1.35
N THR A 246 15.49 21.92 -2.24
CA THR A 246 15.52 20.87 -3.26
C THR A 246 16.45 21.19 -4.43
N ALA A 247 17.20 22.30 -4.36
CA ALA A 247 17.99 22.82 -5.49
C ALA A 247 19.38 22.16 -5.69
N SER A 248 19.86 21.31 -4.77
CA SER A 248 21.26 20.84 -4.84
C SER A 248 21.53 19.35 -4.61
N ALA A 249 20.53 18.49 -4.60
CA ALA A 249 20.77 17.05 -4.54
C ALA A 249 20.86 16.45 -5.95
N GLN A 250 22.04 16.43 -6.52
CA GLN A 250 22.36 15.61 -7.70
C GLN A 250 22.42 14.15 -7.23
N ILE A 251 21.36 13.36 -7.56
CA ILE A 251 21.38 11.92 -7.33
C ILE A 251 22.17 11.31 -8.48
N VAL A 252 23.38 10.88 -8.20
CA VAL A 252 24.21 10.12 -9.16
C VAL A 252 23.84 8.65 -9.00
N PHE A 253 23.19 8.09 -9.99
CA PHE A 253 22.97 6.64 -10.07
C PHE A 253 24.23 5.99 -10.62
N TYR A 254 24.87 5.13 -9.83
CA TYR A 254 25.87 4.20 -10.32
C TYR A 254 25.18 2.89 -10.63
N ASP A 255 25.16 2.51 -11.88
CA ASP A 255 24.82 1.16 -12.29
C ASP A 255 26.09 0.32 -12.14
N ILE A 256 26.12 -0.57 -11.15
CA ILE A 256 27.24 -1.51 -10.97
C ILE A 256 26.78 -2.82 -11.58
N GLU A 257 27.10 -3.03 -12.85
CA GLU A 257 27.00 -4.33 -13.48
C GLU A 257 28.18 -5.20 -13.00
N VAL A 258 27.89 -6.15 -12.12
CA VAL A 258 28.85 -7.16 -11.69
C VAL A 258 28.78 -8.35 -12.65
N PHE A 259 29.66 -8.41 -13.63
CA PHE A 259 29.86 -9.63 -14.41
C PHE A 259 30.77 -10.58 -13.63
N PRO A 260 30.38 -11.86 -13.46
CA PRO A 260 31.22 -12.83 -12.76
C PRO A 260 32.44 -13.20 -13.53
N ASN A 261 33.48 -12.43 -13.58
CA ASN A 261 34.84 -12.67 -14.11
C ASN A 261 35.48 -11.49 -14.84
N LEU A 262 34.95 -10.25 -14.78
CA LEU A 262 35.67 -9.12 -15.36
C LEU A 262 35.53 -7.88 -14.47
N LEU A 263 36.61 -7.52 -13.78
CA LEU A 263 36.78 -6.25 -13.11
C LEU A 263 37.48 -5.29 -14.09
N LEU A 264 36.75 -4.42 -14.75
CA LEU A 264 37.33 -3.30 -15.48
C LEU A 264 37.23 -2.05 -14.59
N VAL A 265 38.35 -1.62 -14.07
CA VAL A 265 38.51 -0.32 -13.42
C VAL A 265 39.06 0.64 -14.46
N ASN A 266 38.28 1.63 -14.84
CA ASN A 266 38.77 2.81 -15.53
C ASN A 266 38.68 4.02 -14.62
#